data_2e432aadc4e636f38acfcfeb2a70b24a
#
_entry.id   2e432aadc4e636f38acfcfeb2a70b24a
#
_cell.length_a   1.000
_cell.length_b   1.000
_cell.length_c   1.000
_cell.angle_alpha   90.00
_cell.angle_beta   90.00
_cell.angle_gamma   90.00
#
_symmetry.space_group_name_H-M   'P 1'
#
loop_
_entity.id
_entity.type
_entity.pdbx_description
1 polymer ?
#
loop_
_entity_poly.entity_id
_entity_poly.type
_entity_poly.pdbx_seq_one_letter_code
_entity_poly.pdbx_strand_id
1 'polypeptide(L)'
;MCIRDRPPARSIGEDVGGLYEIWNTEATPFTTKGFEDKADIDIELEPSKGGTKFRYFQINPTPEGVPVEILNEMAADAFDKIKASHCRVDVSKHPAMHKTDSIDYIILLKGDVTLILDEDEIDLKPFDTVVQRGTNHAWRNNGNEPALFIAVLIDSEIDA
;
A
#
# COMPACT_ATOMS: atom_id res chain seq x y z
N MET A 1 -2.61 12.23 24.29
CA MET A 1 -3.40 12.01 23.06
C MET A 1 -2.59 12.57 21.91
N CYS A 2 -2.32 11.75 20.90
CA CYS A 2 -1.67 12.25 19.68
C CYS A 2 -2.74 12.44 18.62
N ILE A 3 -2.78 13.62 18.04
CA ILE A 3 -3.63 13.93 16.88
C ILE A 3 -2.69 14.35 15.77
N ARG A 4 -2.77 13.66 14.64
CA ARG A 4 -2.13 14.13 13.42
C ARG A 4 -3.13 15.00 12.67
N ASP A 5 -3.05 16.30 12.92
CA ASP A 5 -3.81 17.37 12.26
C ASP A 5 -3.00 18.07 11.13
N ARG A 6 -1.88 17.45 10.75
CA ARG A 6 -0.91 17.94 9.77
C ARG A 6 -0.79 16.95 8.61
N PRO A 7 -0.15 17.34 7.51
CA PRO A 7 0.26 16.43 6.45
C PRO A 7 0.99 15.19 7.03
N PRO A 8 1.00 14.07 6.30
CA PRO A 8 1.75 12.88 6.71
C PRO A 8 3.22 13.24 6.97
N ALA A 9 3.87 12.51 7.88
CA ALA A 9 5.27 12.75 8.22
C ALA A 9 6.18 12.57 7.01
N ARG A 10 5.87 11.57 6.20
CA ARG A 10 6.56 11.24 4.94
C ARG A 10 5.55 10.92 3.87
N SER A 11 5.89 11.25 2.63
CA SER A 11 5.19 10.81 1.43
C SER A 11 6.19 10.45 0.35
N ILE A 12 5.81 9.54 -0.54
CA ILE A 12 6.61 9.12 -1.69
C ILE A 12 5.69 8.73 -2.84
N GLY A 13 6.13 8.99 -4.07
CA GLY A 13 5.49 8.49 -5.27
C GLY A 13 4.21 9.21 -5.67
N GLU A 14 4.06 10.48 -5.32
CA GLU A 14 2.87 11.27 -5.65
C GLU A 14 2.56 11.30 -7.15
N ASP A 15 3.59 11.20 -8.01
CA ASP A 15 3.45 11.22 -9.48
C ASP A 15 2.83 9.92 -10.04
N VAL A 16 3.00 8.80 -9.33
CA VAL A 16 2.54 7.46 -9.77
C VAL A 16 1.46 6.88 -8.87
N GLY A 17 1.09 7.57 -7.84
CA GLY A 17 0.23 7.17 -6.74
C GLY A 17 0.75 7.86 -5.50
N GLY A 18 0.89 7.20 -4.40
CA GLY A 18 1.55 7.76 -3.22
C GLY A 18 1.31 6.92 -1.98
N LEU A 19 2.33 6.85 -1.16
CA LEU A 19 2.23 6.37 0.21
C LEU A 19 2.40 7.55 1.16
N TYR A 20 1.52 7.65 2.14
CA TYR A 20 1.47 8.76 3.09
C TYR A 20 1.44 8.19 4.51
N GLU A 21 2.60 8.16 5.16
CA GLU A 21 2.75 7.55 6.49
C GLU A 21 2.08 8.40 7.58
N ILE A 22 1.16 7.77 8.32
CA ILE A 22 0.45 8.39 9.44
C ILE A 22 1.11 7.99 10.76
N TRP A 23 1.34 6.69 10.96
CA TRP A 23 1.93 6.16 12.19
C TRP A 23 2.55 4.78 11.97
N ASN A 24 3.63 4.50 12.70
CA ASN A 24 4.26 3.18 12.74
C ASN A 24 4.43 2.70 14.18
N THR A 25 4.28 1.40 14.39
CA THR A 25 4.75 0.73 15.60
C THR A 25 5.86 -0.24 15.22
N GLU A 26 6.91 -0.33 16.02
CA GLU A 26 8.11 -1.11 15.66
C GLU A 26 8.08 -2.55 16.17
N ALA A 27 7.24 -2.84 17.16
CA ALA A 27 7.12 -4.17 17.77
C ALA A 27 5.84 -4.30 18.59
N THR A 28 5.47 -5.54 18.90
CA THR A 28 4.31 -5.84 19.76
C THR A 28 4.78 -6.61 21.00
N PRO A 29 4.41 -6.21 22.25
CA PRO A 29 3.67 -4.99 22.58
C PRO A 29 4.55 -3.74 22.43
N PHE A 30 4.00 -2.68 21.85
CA PHE A 30 4.70 -1.41 21.74
C PHE A 30 4.54 -0.53 22.99
N THR A 31 5.50 0.37 23.20
CA THR A 31 5.43 1.32 24.31
C THR A 31 4.62 2.55 23.95
N THR A 32 3.78 3.04 24.87
CA THR A 32 3.09 4.33 24.74
C THR A 32 3.88 5.48 25.35
N LYS A 33 5.12 5.23 25.79
CA LYS A 33 6.00 6.25 26.37
C LYS A 33 6.74 7.00 25.25
N GLY A 34 6.96 8.29 25.49
CA GLY A 34 7.65 9.18 24.54
C GLY A 34 6.71 9.96 23.64
N PHE A 35 7.29 10.92 22.89
CA PHE A 35 6.56 11.83 22.01
C PHE A 35 7.14 11.83 20.58
N GLU A 36 8.02 10.90 20.27
CA GLU A 36 8.65 10.80 18.96
C GLU A 36 7.62 10.45 17.89
N ASP A 37 7.72 11.08 16.75
CA ASP A 37 6.91 10.73 15.58
C ASP A 37 7.52 9.51 14.89
N LYS A 38 6.92 8.36 15.13
CA LYS A 38 7.38 7.07 14.59
C LYS A 38 7.13 6.90 13.09
N ALA A 39 6.40 7.83 12.47
CA ALA A 39 6.18 7.83 11.02
C ALA A 39 7.23 8.66 10.26
N ASP A 40 8.09 9.43 10.94
CA ASP A 40 9.17 10.22 10.32
C ASP A 40 10.42 9.36 10.06
N ILE A 41 10.25 8.29 9.32
CA ILE A 41 11.30 7.35 8.88
C ILE A 41 11.19 7.13 7.37
N ASP A 42 12.20 6.52 6.77
CA ASP A 42 12.14 6.12 5.37
C ASP A 42 10.93 5.22 5.10
N ILE A 43 10.23 5.50 4.00
CA ILE A 43 9.04 4.72 3.64
C ILE A 43 9.47 3.35 3.14
N GLU A 44 8.92 2.34 3.77
CA GLU A 44 9.01 0.94 3.35
C GLU A 44 7.60 0.38 3.19
N LEU A 45 7.40 -0.56 2.26
CA LEU A 45 6.06 -1.12 2.03
C LEU A 45 5.59 -1.91 3.26
N GLU A 46 6.41 -2.83 3.72
CA GLU A 46 6.09 -3.75 4.80
C GLU A 46 6.32 -3.15 6.19
N PRO A 47 5.54 -3.55 7.20
CA PRO A 47 5.84 -3.23 8.59
C PRO A 47 7.15 -3.90 9.04
N SER A 48 7.80 -3.34 10.07
CA SER A 48 8.89 -4.02 10.75
C SER A 48 8.39 -5.27 11.49
N LYS A 49 9.28 -6.22 11.77
CA LYS A 49 8.90 -7.46 12.47
C LYS A 49 8.21 -7.18 13.82
N GLY A 50 6.99 -7.71 13.97
CA GLY A 50 6.11 -7.47 15.11
C GLY A 50 5.49 -6.08 15.13
N GLY A 51 5.66 -5.30 14.06
CA GLY A 51 5.20 -3.93 13.96
C GLY A 51 3.90 -3.74 13.18
N THR A 52 3.51 -2.49 13.05
CA THR A 52 2.37 -2.09 12.21
C THR A 52 2.68 -0.81 11.47
N LYS A 53 2.01 -0.61 10.33
CA LYS A 53 1.99 0.66 9.60
C LYS A 53 0.55 1.14 9.44
N PHE A 54 0.34 2.41 9.69
CA PHE A 54 -0.92 3.09 9.44
C PHE A 54 -0.68 4.20 8.43
N ARG A 55 -1.31 4.10 7.26
CA ARG A 55 -1.05 5.00 6.13
C ARG A 55 -2.30 5.29 5.30
N TYR A 56 -2.25 6.38 4.57
CA TYR A 56 -3.02 6.51 3.33
C TYR A 56 -2.17 6.02 2.16
N PHE A 57 -2.83 5.49 1.13
CA PHE A 57 -2.20 5.31 -0.17
C PHE A 57 -3.15 5.70 -1.29
N GLN A 58 -2.56 6.05 -2.41
CA GLN A 58 -3.25 6.56 -3.56
C GLN A 58 -2.88 5.75 -4.80
N ILE A 59 -3.87 5.45 -5.62
CA ILE A 59 -3.67 4.82 -6.93
C ILE A 59 -4.13 5.78 -8.02
N ASN A 60 -3.20 6.22 -8.84
CA ASN A 60 -3.51 7.07 -9.98
C ASN A 60 -4.19 6.26 -11.10
N PRO A 61 -4.97 6.92 -11.99
CA PRO A 61 -5.44 6.29 -13.21
C PRO A 61 -4.26 5.73 -14.03
N THR A 62 -4.45 4.57 -14.63
CA THR A 62 -3.44 4.02 -15.55
C THR A 62 -3.31 4.92 -16.76
N PRO A 63 -2.10 5.39 -17.12
CA PRO A 63 -1.92 6.25 -18.28
C PRO A 63 -2.35 5.53 -19.56
N GLU A 64 -3.16 6.19 -20.38
CA GLU A 64 -3.61 5.64 -21.66
C GLU A 64 -2.46 5.51 -22.67
N GLY A 65 -2.44 4.41 -23.43
CA GLY A 65 -1.51 4.19 -24.53
C GLY A 65 -0.07 3.89 -24.10
N VAL A 66 0.21 3.71 -22.83
CA VAL A 66 1.54 3.30 -22.35
C VAL A 66 1.70 1.79 -22.53
N PRO A 67 2.77 1.32 -23.21
CA PRO A 67 3.06 -0.12 -23.34
C PRO A 67 3.20 -0.80 -21.98
N VAL A 68 2.79 -2.07 -21.88
CA VAL A 68 2.85 -2.85 -20.64
C VAL A 68 4.28 -3.01 -20.11
N GLU A 69 5.27 -3.05 -21.01
CA GLU A 69 6.68 -3.12 -20.65
C GLU A 69 7.12 -1.87 -19.87
N ILE A 70 6.68 -0.69 -20.30
CA ILE A 70 6.97 0.58 -19.61
C ILE A 70 6.24 0.63 -18.26
N LEU A 71 4.99 0.18 -18.19
CA LEU A 71 4.26 0.08 -16.93
C LEU A 71 4.95 -0.87 -15.94
N ASN A 72 5.54 -1.97 -16.44
CA ASN A 72 6.34 -2.88 -15.62
C ASN A 72 7.62 -2.23 -15.07
N GLU A 73 8.33 -1.44 -15.91
CA GLU A 73 9.51 -0.69 -15.49
C GLU A 73 9.15 0.36 -14.43
N MET A 74 8.09 1.12 -14.66
CA MET A 74 7.59 2.13 -13.70
C MET A 74 7.21 1.48 -12.36
N ALA A 75 6.51 0.36 -12.41
CA ALA A 75 6.15 -0.38 -11.20
C ALA A 75 7.39 -0.91 -10.49
N ALA A 76 8.37 -1.48 -11.20
CA ALA A 76 9.62 -1.96 -10.62
C ALA A 76 10.37 -0.85 -9.89
N ASP A 77 10.51 0.33 -10.52
CA ASP A 77 11.15 1.51 -9.93
C ASP A 77 10.38 2.02 -8.69
N ALA A 78 9.05 2.03 -8.74
CA ALA A 78 8.23 2.44 -7.60
C ALA A 78 8.39 1.50 -6.40
N PHE A 79 8.39 0.18 -6.62
CA PHE A 79 8.59 -0.81 -5.55
C PHE A 79 10.03 -0.79 -5.00
N ASP A 80 11.03 -0.50 -5.83
CA ASP A 80 12.42 -0.36 -5.38
C ASP A 80 12.56 0.83 -4.41
N LYS A 81 11.95 1.97 -4.72
CA LYS A 81 11.97 3.17 -3.88
C LYS A 81 11.38 2.97 -2.48
N ILE A 82 10.47 2.01 -2.33
CA ILE A 82 9.85 1.65 -1.04
C ILE A 82 10.38 0.33 -0.49
N LYS A 83 11.56 -0.11 -0.95
CA LYS A 83 12.28 -1.32 -0.54
C LYS A 83 11.47 -2.62 -0.67
N ALA A 84 10.59 -2.69 -1.65
CA ALA A 84 9.64 -3.78 -1.83
C ALA A 84 9.79 -4.54 -3.15
N SER A 85 10.96 -4.49 -3.80
CA SER A 85 11.22 -5.22 -5.05
C SER A 85 11.00 -6.73 -4.89
N HIS A 86 11.28 -7.28 -3.71
CA HIS A 86 11.08 -8.69 -3.37
C HIS A 86 9.60 -9.08 -3.25
N CYS A 87 8.71 -8.12 -3.01
CA CYS A 87 7.27 -8.36 -2.91
C CYS A 87 6.63 -8.66 -4.28
N ARG A 88 7.29 -8.30 -5.39
CA ARG A 88 6.78 -8.54 -6.75
C ARG A 88 7.09 -9.97 -7.21
N VAL A 89 6.31 -10.93 -6.72
CA VAL A 89 6.56 -12.36 -6.95
C VAL A 89 6.02 -12.89 -8.28
N ASP A 90 4.83 -12.46 -8.69
CA ASP A 90 4.21 -12.77 -9.99
C ASP A 90 3.44 -11.56 -10.49
N VAL A 91 3.89 -10.98 -11.59
CA VAL A 91 3.32 -9.79 -12.21
C VAL A 91 2.59 -10.09 -13.53
N SER A 92 2.24 -11.34 -13.77
CA SER A 92 1.65 -11.79 -15.04
C SER A 92 0.30 -11.13 -15.34
N LYS A 93 -0.51 -10.84 -14.33
CA LYS A 93 -1.84 -10.22 -14.49
C LYS A 93 -1.81 -8.69 -14.48
N HIS A 94 -0.92 -8.10 -13.71
CA HIS A 94 -0.81 -6.64 -13.63
C HIS A 94 0.60 -6.23 -13.20
N PRO A 95 1.17 -5.14 -13.76
CA PRO A 95 2.53 -4.68 -13.44
C PRO A 95 2.79 -4.42 -11.95
N ALA A 96 1.77 -4.00 -11.22
CA ALA A 96 1.86 -3.69 -9.80
C ALA A 96 1.45 -4.85 -8.88
N MET A 97 1.34 -6.09 -9.38
CA MET A 97 1.10 -7.26 -8.52
C MET A 97 2.22 -7.39 -7.48
N HIS A 98 1.81 -7.61 -6.24
CA HIS A 98 2.74 -7.81 -5.13
C HIS A 98 2.09 -8.60 -3.98
N LYS A 99 2.95 -9.16 -3.15
CA LYS A 99 2.60 -9.92 -1.96
C LYS A 99 3.48 -9.46 -0.81
N THR A 100 2.90 -9.21 0.36
CA THR A 100 3.59 -8.79 1.58
C THR A 100 3.41 -9.82 2.69
N ASP A 101 4.38 -9.92 3.59
CA ASP A 101 4.28 -10.71 4.81
C ASP A 101 3.51 -9.91 5.88
N SER A 102 2.27 -9.56 5.56
CA SER A 102 1.39 -8.79 6.44
C SER A 102 -0.07 -9.18 6.29
N ILE A 103 -0.86 -8.83 7.31
CA ILE A 103 -2.31 -8.74 7.22
C ILE A 103 -2.68 -7.28 7.14
N ASP A 104 -3.38 -6.91 6.07
CA ASP A 104 -3.71 -5.53 5.82
C ASP A 104 -5.22 -5.30 5.94
N TYR A 105 -5.60 -4.34 6.77
CA TYR A 105 -6.96 -3.82 6.85
C TYR A 105 -7.05 -2.57 6.00
N ILE A 106 -7.80 -2.65 4.90
CA ILE A 106 -7.83 -1.62 3.87
C ILE A 106 -9.26 -1.15 3.66
N ILE A 107 -9.45 0.16 3.55
CA ILE A 107 -10.74 0.77 3.23
C ILE A 107 -10.55 1.69 2.04
N LEU A 108 -11.35 1.52 0.99
CA LEU A 108 -11.44 2.47 -0.11
C LEU A 108 -12.24 3.69 0.37
N LEU A 109 -11.63 4.87 0.38
CA LEU A 109 -12.26 6.12 0.80
C LEU A 109 -12.89 6.87 -0.39
N LYS A 110 -12.21 6.85 -1.54
CA LYS A 110 -12.63 7.57 -2.76
C LYS A 110 -12.13 6.83 -3.99
N GLY A 111 -12.94 6.79 -5.04
CA GLY A 111 -12.57 6.25 -6.35
C GLY A 111 -13.42 5.05 -6.74
N ASP A 112 -13.10 4.52 -7.90
CA ASP A 112 -13.67 3.30 -8.48
C ASP A 112 -12.49 2.38 -8.82
N VAL A 113 -12.37 1.27 -8.12
CA VAL A 113 -11.15 0.44 -8.15
C VAL A 113 -11.52 -1.02 -8.30
N THR A 114 -10.77 -1.73 -9.13
CA THR A 114 -10.76 -3.19 -9.17
C THR A 114 -9.56 -3.72 -8.39
N LEU A 115 -9.82 -4.55 -7.39
CA LEU A 115 -8.81 -5.41 -6.75
C LEU A 115 -8.56 -6.60 -7.66
N ILE A 116 -7.31 -6.77 -8.09
CA ILE A 116 -6.86 -7.87 -8.94
C ILE A 116 -6.16 -8.90 -8.05
N LEU A 117 -6.61 -10.14 -8.09
CA LEU A 117 -6.04 -11.29 -7.41
C LEU A 117 -5.54 -12.33 -8.43
N ASP A 118 -4.87 -13.38 -7.98
CA ASP A 118 -4.36 -14.42 -8.87
C ASP A 118 -5.47 -15.13 -9.66
N GLU A 119 -6.65 -15.32 -9.10
CA GLU A 119 -7.77 -16.03 -9.75
C GLU A 119 -8.99 -15.13 -10.01
N ASP A 120 -9.15 -14.02 -9.26
CA ASP A 120 -10.35 -13.20 -9.29
C ASP A 120 -10.04 -11.71 -9.49
N GLU A 121 -11.04 -10.97 -9.94
CA GLU A 121 -11.08 -9.51 -9.92
C GLU A 121 -12.37 -9.05 -9.20
N ILE A 122 -12.25 -8.07 -8.31
CA ILE A 122 -13.35 -7.60 -7.47
C ILE A 122 -13.46 -6.07 -7.58
N ASP A 123 -14.59 -5.60 -8.06
CA ASP A 123 -14.86 -4.15 -8.10
C ASP A 123 -15.25 -3.63 -6.72
N LEU A 124 -14.56 -2.59 -6.29
CA LEU A 124 -14.73 -1.95 -4.99
C LEU A 124 -15.35 -0.57 -5.13
N LYS A 125 -16.16 -0.21 -4.17
CA LYS A 125 -16.75 1.12 -4.01
C LYS A 125 -16.31 1.77 -2.70
N PRO A 126 -16.42 3.11 -2.60
CA PRO A 126 -16.12 3.81 -1.36
C PRO A 126 -16.78 3.16 -0.13
N PHE A 127 -15.99 2.97 0.92
CA PHE A 127 -16.27 2.29 2.17
C PHE A 127 -16.29 0.75 2.11
N ASP A 128 -16.06 0.13 0.95
CA ASP A 128 -15.72 -1.29 0.93
C ASP A 128 -14.41 -1.54 1.69
N THR A 129 -14.42 -2.62 2.44
CA THR A 129 -13.32 -3.02 3.31
C THR A 129 -12.71 -4.32 2.82
N VAL A 130 -11.40 -4.35 2.69
CA VAL A 130 -10.61 -5.52 2.29
C VAL A 130 -9.73 -5.95 3.46
N VAL A 131 -9.72 -7.25 3.77
CA VAL A 131 -8.71 -7.86 4.62
C VAL A 131 -7.78 -8.67 3.71
N GLN A 132 -6.61 -8.09 3.42
CA GLN A 132 -5.58 -8.72 2.59
C GLN A 132 -4.69 -9.57 3.49
N ARG A 133 -4.60 -10.87 3.21
CA ARG A 133 -3.88 -11.84 4.05
C ARG A 133 -2.68 -12.42 3.31
N GLY A 134 -1.72 -11.57 2.95
CA GLY A 134 -0.51 -11.98 2.25
C GLY A 134 -0.77 -12.65 0.89
N THR A 135 -1.83 -12.29 0.19
CA THR A 135 -2.14 -12.77 -1.16
C THR A 135 -1.53 -11.85 -2.20
N ASN A 136 -1.11 -12.40 -3.33
CA ASN A 136 -0.62 -11.63 -4.45
C ASN A 136 -1.76 -10.77 -5.03
N HIS A 137 -1.58 -9.46 -5.14
CA HIS A 137 -2.64 -8.57 -5.54
C HIS A 137 -2.14 -7.28 -6.20
N ALA A 138 -3.03 -6.62 -6.91
CA ALA A 138 -2.86 -5.26 -7.42
C ALA A 138 -4.16 -4.48 -7.36
N TRP A 139 -4.06 -3.18 -7.53
CA TRP A 139 -5.17 -2.24 -7.59
C TRP A 139 -5.20 -1.57 -8.95
N ARG A 140 -6.33 -1.64 -9.64
CA ARG A 140 -6.56 -0.92 -10.90
C ARG A 140 -7.58 0.18 -10.65
N ASN A 141 -7.17 1.43 -10.84
CA ASN A 141 -8.10 2.55 -10.80
C ASN A 141 -8.86 2.62 -12.13
N ASN A 142 -10.19 2.50 -12.07
CA ASN A 142 -11.09 2.55 -13.23
C ASN A 142 -11.57 3.97 -13.53
N GLY A 143 -11.30 4.91 -12.64
CA GLY A 143 -11.70 6.32 -12.78
C GLY A 143 -10.64 7.16 -13.49
N ASN A 144 -10.94 8.44 -13.61
CA ASN A 144 -10.04 9.47 -14.19
C ASN A 144 -9.41 10.38 -13.15
N GLU A 145 -9.69 10.15 -11.85
CA GLU A 145 -9.08 10.83 -10.72
C GLU A 145 -8.40 9.81 -9.81
N PRO A 146 -7.41 10.22 -9.00
CA PRO A 146 -6.77 9.33 -8.04
C PRO A 146 -7.76 8.71 -7.06
N ALA A 147 -7.67 7.40 -6.88
CA ALA A 147 -8.37 6.67 -5.84
C ALA A 147 -7.59 6.75 -4.52
N LEU A 148 -8.27 6.90 -3.40
CA LEU A 148 -7.67 7.07 -2.08
C LEU A 148 -8.10 5.95 -1.15
N PHE A 149 -7.13 5.37 -0.47
CA PHE A 149 -7.31 4.33 0.54
C PHE A 149 -6.72 4.74 1.88
N ILE A 150 -7.23 4.11 2.94
CA ILE A 150 -6.58 4.06 4.24
C ILE A 150 -6.29 2.60 4.58
N ALA A 151 -5.13 2.34 5.17
CA ALA A 151 -4.71 0.98 5.50
C ALA A 151 -3.97 0.89 6.83
N VAL A 152 -4.17 -0.24 7.51
CA VAL A 152 -3.32 -0.70 8.60
C VAL A 152 -2.70 -2.02 8.17
N LEU A 153 -1.37 -2.06 8.08
CA LEU A 153 -0.59 -3.25 7.81
C LEU A 153 -0.02 -3.78 9.12
N ILE A 154 -0.17 -5.05 9.36
CA ILE A 154 0.26 -5.75 10.58
C ILE A 154 1.22 -6.86 10.16
N ASP A 155 2.45 -6.83 10.69
CA ASP A 155 3.42 -7.89 10.43
C ASP A 155 2.84 -9.26 10.76
N SER A 156 3.04 -10.23 9.87
CA SER A 156 2.57 -11.59 10.07
C SER A 156 3.56 -12.60 9.48
N GLU A 157 3.56 -13.79 10.03
CA GLU A 157 4.19 -14.94 9.39
C GLU A 157 3.17 -15.57 8.44
N ILE A 158 3.52 -15.67 7.17
CA ILE A 158 2.68 -16.34 6.17
C ILE A 158 3.23 -17.74 6.03
N ASP A 159 2.40 -18.74 6.35
CA ASP A 159 2.74 -20.14 6.11
C ASP A 159 2.96 -20.36 4.61
N ALA A 160 4.11 -20.93 4.28
CA ALA A 160 4.55 -21.21 2.92
C ALA A 160 3.79 -22.39 2.30
#